data_6154ed97903997f64b44a123e0991cc3
#
_entry.id   6154ed97903997f64b44a123e0991cc3
#
_cell.length_a   1.000
_cell.length_b   1.000
_cell.length_c   1.000
_cell.angle_alpha   90.00
_cell.angle_beta   90.00
_cell.angle_gamma   90.00
#
_symmetry.space_group_name_H-M   'P 1'
#
loop_
_entity.id
_entity.type
_entity.pdbx_description
1 polymer ?
#
loop_
_entity_poly.entity_id
_entity_poly.type
_entity_poly.pdbx_seq_one_letter_code
_entity_poly.pdbx_strand_id
1 'polypeptide(L)'
;MSNFISWNDFRKFQSVVRYERRYVRTPQTERFLEAVRRTAEGRISVIQKGWNSIWRAQRGSCEQEVKQDDETFYEDIAYPPERMKPRDRMGREGRINPKGISCFYGATTRETAMAEVRPWMGELVSVGRFEVLSEMKVVDCSKYHSKNPWHMLLDKAPGSSLSTQEVEEAVWTHIDHAFSEPVPTMSRPKFLRKCSRRTVTMVLLTRAC
;
A
#
# COMPACT_ATOMS: atom_id res chain seq x y z
N MET A 1 -13.96 -3.37 23.22
CA MET A 1 -13.88 -4.85 23.11
C MET A 1 -13.30 -5.18 21.77
N SER A 2 -12.18 -5.92 21.71
CA SER A 2 -11.61 -6.42 20.46
C SER A 2 -12.60 -7.38 19.82
N ASN A 3 -12.82 -7.21 18.54
CA ASN A 3 -13.81 -7.98 17.79
C ASN A 3 -13.15 -9.10 16.96
N PHE A 4 -11.82 -9.25 17.07
CA PHE A 4 -11.11 -10.38 16.49
C PHE A 4 -11.20 -11.59 17.42
N ILE A 5 -11.38 -12.78 16.85
CA ILE A 5 -11.48 -14.03 17.61
C ILE A 5 -10.11 -14.62 17.85
N SER A 6 -9.20 -14.46 16.88
CA SER A 6 -7.87 -15.08 16.89
C SER A 6 -6.84 -14.19 16.23
N TRP A 7 -5.60 -14.25 16.71
CA TRP A 7 -4.45 -13.64 16.07
C TRP A 7 -4.27 -14.03 14.59
N ASN A 8 -4.83 -15.17 14.19
CA ASN A 8 -4.73 -15.72 12.84
C ASN A 8 -5.91 -15.32 11.92
N ASP A 9 -6.82 -14.46 12.38
CA ASP A 9 -8.04 -14.13 11.63
C ASP A 9 -7.74 -13.46 10.30
N PHE A 10 -6.67 -12.64 10.20
CA PHE A 10 -6.25 -12.06 8.92
C PHE A 10 -5.85 -13.15 7.91
N ARG A 11 -5.09 -14.16 8.32
CA ARG A 11 -4.65 -15.24 7.44
C ARG A 11 -5.83 -16.09 6.96
N LYS A 12 -6.80 -16.35 7.84
CA LYS A 12 -8.04 -17.04 7.48
C LYS A 12 -8.84 -16.24 6.45
N PHE A 13 -9.00 -14.92 6.70
CA PHE A 13 -9.62 -14.00 5.74
C PHE A 13 -8.88 -14.01 4.39
N GLN A 14 -7.55 -13.88 4.41
CA GLN A 14 -6.72 -13.88 3.20
C GLN A 14 -6.85 -15.19 2.41
N SER A 15 -6.89 -16.34 3.11
CA SER A 15 -7.08 -17.65 2.48
C SER A 15 -8.40 -17.72 1.73
N VAL A 16 -9.50 -17.35 2.39
CA VAL A 16 -10.83 -17.36 1.77
C VAL A 16 -10.90 -16.45 0.55
N VAL A 17 -10.40 -15.21 0.67
CA VAL A 17 -10.45 -14.23 -0.43
C VAL A 17 -9.54 -14.63 -1.59
N ARG A 18 -8.40 -15.28 -1.31
CA ARG A 18 -7.41 -15.66 -2.33
C ARG A 18 -7.73 -16.95 -3.06
N TYR A 19 -8.27 -17.95 -2.35
CA TYR A 19 -8.35 -19.31 -2.85
C TYR A 19 -9.78 -19.86 -2.99
N GLU A 20 -10.77 -19.19 -2.34
CA GLU A 20 -12.13 -19.69 -2.36
C GLU A 20 -13.11 -18.72 -3.01
N ARG A 21 -13.32 -17.55 -2.39
CA ARG A 21 -14.36 -16.59 -2.81
C ARG A 21 -13.90 -15.14 -2.66
N ARG A 22 -13.52 -14.52 -3.76
CA ARG A 22 -13.02 -13.14 -3.76
C ARG A 22 -14.13 -12.09 -3.64
N TYR A 23 -15.26 -12.31 -4.29
CA TYR A 23 -16.32 -11.30 -4.43
C TYR A 23 -17.58 -11.61 -3.61
N VAL A 24 -17.76 -12.84 -3.21
CA VAL A 24 -18.89 -13.27 -2.38
C VAL A 24 -18.41 -13.40 -0.94
N ARG A 25 -18.93 -12.54 -0.06
CA ARG A 25 -18.55 -12.54 1.33
C ARG A 25 -19.26 -13.65 2.10
N THR A 26 -18.54 -14.30 2.98
CA THR A 26 -19.08 -15.25 3.95
C THR A 26 -19.34 -14.54 5.28
N PRO A 27 -20.20 -15.08 6.17
CA PRO A 27 -20.38 -14.50 7.51
C PRO A 27 -19.07 -14.33 8.29
N GLN A 28 -18.09 -15.19 8.05
CA GLN A 28 -16.75 -15.11 8.67
C GLN A 28 -15.95 -13.93 8.13
N THR A 29 -15.92 -13.74 6.79
CA THR A 29 -15.22 -12.61 6.18
C THR A 29 -15.88 -11.28 6.53
N GLU A 30 -17.20 -11.22 6.62
CA GLU A 30 -17.95 -10.04 7.07
C GLU A 30 -17.59 -9.66 8.50
N ARG A 31 -17.59 -10.62 9.44
CA ARG A 31 -17.18 -10.36 10.83
C ARG A 31 -15.76 -9.81 10.92
N PHE A 32 -14.84 -10.39 10.15
CA PHE A 32 -13.47 -9.92 10.11
C PHE A 32 -13.39 -8.46 9.63
N LEU A 33 -14.06 -8.12 8.52
CA LEU A 33 -14.07 -6.76 7.97
C LEU A 33 -14.72 -5.75 8.93
N GLU A 34 -15.77 -6.16 9.64
CA GLU A 34 -16.40 -5.33 10.66
C GLU A 34 -15.46 -5.09 11.85
N ALA A 35 -14.71 -6.11 12.30
CA ALA A 35 -13.71 -5.96 13.35
C ALA A 35 -12.57 -5.02 12.90
N VAL A 36 -12.10 -5.12 11.66
CA VAL A 36 -11.11 -4.19 11.08
C VAL A 36 -11.67 -2.78 11.07
N ARG A 37 -12.91 -2.57 10.62
CA ARG A 37 -13.55 -1.24 10.56
C ARG A 37 -13.60 -0.58 11.93
N ARG A 38 -14.04 -1.30 12.96
CA ARG A 38 -14.15 -0.77 14.33
C ARG A 38 -12.78 -0.46 14.93
N THR A 39 -11.82 -1.35 14.78
CA THR A 39 -10.49 -1.14 15.36
C THR A 39 -9.67 -0.11 14.57
N ALA A 40 -9.99 0.15 13.30
CA ALA A 40 -9.39 1.20 12.50
C ALA A 40 -9.71 2.61 13.04
N GLU A 41 -10.83 2.81 13.73
CA GLU A 41 -11.19 4.11 14.31
C GLU A 41 -10.11 4.63 15.27
N GLY A 42 -9.51 3.75 16.07
CA GLY A 42 -8.41 4.09 16.98
C GLY A 42 -7.04 4.29 16.29
N ARG A 43 -6.99 4.21 14.96
CA ARG A 43 -5.78 4.32 14.12
C ARG A 43 -5.89 5.42 13.07
N ILE A 44 -6.92 6.26 13.17
CA ILE A 44 -7.10 7.37 12.26
C ILE A 44 -6.09 8.46 12.58
N SER A 45 -5.32 8.83 11.56
CA SER A 45 -4.48 10.01 11.54
C SER A 45 -5.03 11.01 10.52
N VAL A 46 -4.89 12.29 10.81
CA VAL A 46 -5.36 13.37 9.93
C VAL A 46 -4.19 13.98 9.21
N ILE A 47 -4.27 14.00 7.88
CA ILE A 47 -3.33 14.72 7.03
C ILE A 47 -3.96 16.07 6.69
N GLN A 48 -3.28 17.14 7.06
CA GLN A 48 -3.76 18.48 6.87
C GLN A 48 -3.70 18.92 5.40
N LYS A 49 -4.60 19.80 5.01
CA LYS A 49 -4.53 20.52 3.74
C LYS A 49 -3.18 21.24 3.60
N GLY A 50 -2.62 21.25 2.39
CA GLY A 50 -1.34 21.88 2.10
C GLY A 50 -0.13 20.98 2.36
N TRP A 51 -0.30 19.79 2.96
CA TRP A 51 0.81 18.84 3.05
C TRP A 51 1.23 18.38 1.65
N ASN A 52 2.47 18.63 1.30
CA ASN A 52 2.98 18.49 -0.07
C ASN A 52 4.14 17.50 -0.19
N SER A 53 4.27 16.59 0.75
CA SER A 53 5.34 15.59 0.76
C SER A 53 4.85 14.20 0.35
N ILE A 54 3.90 14.14 -0.59
CA ILE A 54 3.49 12.88 -1.21
C ILE A 54 4.17 12.76 -2.56
N TRP A 55 4.92 11.69 -2.75
CA TRP A 55 5.64 11.40 -3.98
C TRP A 55 5.04 10.18 -4.67
N ARG A 56 4.95 10.24 -5.98
CA ARG A 56 4.55 9.11 -6.80
C ARG A 56 5.51 8.96 -7.97
N ALA A 57 5.92 7.73 -8.25
CA ALA A 57 6.72 7.38 -9.39
C ALA A 57 5.92 6.50 -10.37
N GLN A 58 6.20 6.62 -11.65
CA GLN A 58 5.71 5.74 -12.71
C GLN A 58 6.86 5.44 -13.67
N ARG A 59 6.95 4.19 -14.15
CA ARG A 59 7.94 3.77 -15.13
C ARG A 59 7.63 4.41 -16.47
N GLY A 60 8.67 4.90 -17.16
CA GLY A 60 8.62 5.55 -18.46
C GLY A 60 8.61 7.07 -18.40
N SER A 61 8.62 7.65 -19.59
CA SER A 61 8.63 9.07 -19.93
C SER A 61 7.61 9.35 -21.01
N CYS A 62 7.48 10.58 -21.47
CA CYS A 62 6.91 10.93 -22.75
C CYS A 62 7.92 11.73 -23.57
N GLU A 63 7.80 11.64 -24.87
CA GLU A 63 8.63 12.41 -25.79
C GLU A 63 8.01 13.80 -26.01
N GLN A 64 8.84 14.82 -25.99
CA GLN A 64 8.49 16.19 -26.34
C GLN A 64 9.30 16.62 -27.56
N GLU A 65 8.62 17.15 -28.56
CA GLU A 65 9.26 17.78 -29.70
C GLU A 65 9.91 19.09 -29.27
N VAL A 66 11.20 19.24 -29.52
CA VAL A 66 11.99 20.44 -29.25
C VAL A 66 12.55 20.94 -30.58
N LYS A 67 12.34 22.23 -30.89
CA LYS A 67 12.90 22.90 -32.06
C LYS A 67 14.01 23.82 -31.61
N GLN A 68 15.21 23.62 -32.15
CA GLN A 68 16.36 24.46 -31.94
C GLN A 68 17.13 24.62 -33.24
N ASP A 69 17.41 25.87 -33.64
CA ASP A 69 18.19 26.23 -34.87
C ASP A 69 17.72 25.54 -36.15
N ASP A 70 16.39 25.54 -36.42
CA ASP A 70 15.72 24.85 -37.54
C ASP A 70 15.81 23.31 -37.54
N GLU A 71 16.38 22.72 -36.53
CA GLU A 71 16.35 21.27 -36.34
C GLU A 71 15.24 20.86 -35.35
N THR A 72 14.61 19.72 -35.62
CA THR A 72 13.60 19.14 -34.78
C THR A 72 14.18 17.86 -34.13
N PHE A 73 14.18 17.79 -32.82
CA PHE A 73 14.57 16.59 -32.09
C PHE A 73 13.55 16.26 -30.99
N TYR A 74 13.59 15.02 -30.47
CA TYR A 74 12.70 14.57 -29.43
C TYR A 74 13.48 14.37 -28.14
N GLU A 75 12.95 14.92 -27.04
CA GLU A 75 13.52 14.80 -25.71
C GLU A 75 12.58 14.04 -24.80
N ASP A 76 13.14 13.12 -24.02
CA ASP A 76 12.41 12.40 -22.98
C ASP A 76 12.13 13.30 -21.79
N ILE A 77 10.85 13.58 -21.54
CA ILE A 77 10.40 14.36 -20.39
C ILE A 77 9.54 13.53 -19.45
N ALA A 78 9.41 13.96 -18.19
CA ALA A 78 8.52 13.32 -17.24
C ALA A 78 7.05 13.37 -17.70
N TYR A 79 6.26 12.37 -17.34
CA TYR A 79 4.82 12.38 -17.59
C TYR A 79 4.15 13.65 -17.07
N PRO A 80 3.19 14.22 -17.82
CA PRO A 80 2.44 15.39 -17.38
C PRO A 80 1.58 15.08 -16.13
N PRO A 81 1.18 16.09 -15.34
CA PRO A 81 0.44 15.92 -14.10
C PRO A 81 -0.82 15.04 -14.22
N GLU A 82 -1.53 15.16 -15.35
CA GLU A 82 -2.75 14.39 -15.63
C GLU A 82 -2.44 12.89 -15.75
N ARG A 83 -1.29 12.56 -16.33
CA ARG A 83 -0.83 11.17 -16.46
C ARG A 83 -0.33 10.60 -15.14
N MET A 84 0.17 11.44 -14.26
CA MET A 84 0.65 11.03 -12.93
C MET A 84 -0.49 10.75 -11.95
N LYS A 85 -1.72 11.23 -12.21
CA LYS A 85 -2.92 10.89 -11.42
C LYS A 85 -3.43 9.49 -11.76
N PRO A 86 -4.14 8.81 -10.82
CA PRO A 86 -4.87 7.58 -11.15
C PRO A 86 -5.90 7.86 -12.25
N ARG A 87 -5.88 7.08 -13.32
CA ARG A 87 -6.87 7.19 -14.40
C ARG A 87 -8.08 6.34 -14.04
N ASP A 88 -9.29 6.91 -14.21
CA ASP A 88 -10.52 6.19 -13.94
C ASP A 88 -10.62 4.91 -14.78
N ARG A 89 -11.08 3.83 -14.17
CA ARG A 89 -11.27 2.49 -14.78
C ARG A 89 -10.03 1.83 -15.39
N MET A 90 -8.87 2.49 -15.34
CA MET A 90 -7.60 1.98 -15.90
C MET A 90 -6.66 1.41 -14.83
N GLY A 91 -7.13 1.25 -13.60
CA GLY A 91 -6.33 0.68 -12.52
C GLY A 91 -5.85 -0.73 -12.86
N ARG A 92 -4.52 -0.94 -12.82
CA ARG A 92 -3.97 -2.29 -12.84
C ARG A 92 -4.20 -2.93 -11.47
N GLU A 93 -4.29 -4.26 -11.43
CA GLU A 93 -4.38 -4.99 -10.16
C GLU A 93 -3.16 -4.66 -9.29
N GLY A 94 -3.43 -4.26 -8.05
CA GLY A 94 -2.44 -3.93 -7.05
C GLY A 94 -2.71 -4.68 -5.74
N ARG A 95 -1.97 -4.35 -4.68
CA ARG A 95 -2.12 -5.00 -3.37
C ARG A 95 -3.51 -4.84 -2.77
N ILE A 96 -4.18 -3.74 -3.05
CA ILE A 96 -5.44 -3.35 -2.41
C ILE A 96 -6.58 -3.13 -3.39
N ASN A 97 -6.30 -3.12 -4.68
CA ASN A 97 -7.32 -2.88 -5.70
C ASN A 97 -7.32 -3.99 -6.74
N PRO A 98 -8.50 -4.50 -7.12
CA PRO A 98 -8.66 -5.33 -8.30
C PRO A 98 -8.48 -4.51 -9.58
N LYS A 99 -8.30 -5.19 -10.71
CA LYS A 99 -8.25 -4.56 -12.04
C LYS A 99 -9.49 -3.70 -12.27
N GLY A 100 -9.29 -2.50 -12.81
CA GLY A 100 -10.36 -1.55 -13.11
C GLY A 100 -10.66 -0.55 -11.99
N ILE A 101 -10.30 -0.85 -10.74
CA ILE A 101 -10.41 0.10 -9.62
C ILE A 101 -9.11 0.85 -9.48
N SER A 102 -9.16 2.17 -9.68
CA SER A 102 -7.99 3.02 -9.61
C SER A 102 -7.72 3.45 -8.18
N CYS A 103 -6.47 3.22 -7.72
CA CYS A 103 -5.97 3.68 -6.44
C CYS A 103 -4.75 4.55 -6.62
N PHE A 104 -4.59 5.51 -5.73
CA PHE A 104 -3.38 6.31 -5.66
C PHE A 104 -2.38 5.63 -4.72
N TYR A 105 -1.23 5.26 -5.26
CA TYR A 105 -0.08 4.78 -4.50
C TYR A 105 0.94 5.91 -4.44
N GLY A 106 1.28 6.33 -3.24
CA GLY A 106 2.25 7.38 -2.99
C GLY A 106 3.14 7.06 -1.81
N ALA A 107 4.25 7.74 -1.68
CA ALA A 107 5.22 7.62 -0.61
C ALA A 107 5.54 8.98 -0.01
N THR A 108 6.08 9.01 1.20
CA THR A 108 6.48 10.24 1.89
C THR A 108 7.83 10.77 1.40
N THR A 109 8.62 9.95 0.69
CA THR A 109 9.89 10.34 0.10
C THR A 109 9.97 9.97 -1.37
N ARG A 110 10.77 10.70 -2.13
CA ARG A 110 11.03 10.45 -3.56
C ARG A 110 11.66 9.07 -3.77
N GLU A 111 12.64 8.74 -2.96
CA GLU A 111 13.41 7.49 -3.03
C GLU A 111 12.49 6.28 -2.80
N THR A 112 11.59 6.38 -1.83
CA THR A 112 10.61 5.32 -1.56
C THR A 112 9.64 5.16 -2.75
N ALA A 113 9.15 6.26 -3.31
CA ALA A 113 8.28 6.21 -4.49
C ALA A 113 8.97 5.55 -5.70
N MET A 114 10.25 5.86 -5.93
CA MET A 114 11.04 5.23 -7.00
C MET A 114 11.29 3.74 -6.72
N ALA A 115 11.60 3.37 -5.49
CA ALA A 115 11.83 1.98 -5.11
C ALA A 115 10.56 1.11 -5.29
N GLU A 116 9.36 1.68 -5.09
CA GLU A 116 8.09 0.95 -5.26
C GLU A 116 7.83 0.52 -6.71
N VAL A 117 8.24 1.31 -7.70
CA VAL A 117 8.03 0.96 -9.12
C VAL A 117 9.10 0.02 -9.67
N ARG A 118 10.17 -0.23 -8.90
CA ARG A 118 11.24 -1.18 -9.23
C ARG A 118 11.74 -1.04 -10.66
N PRO A 119 12.28 0.11 -11.04
CA PRO A 119 12.78 0.32 -12.39
C PRO A 119 13.97 -0.60 -12.66
N TRP A 120 14.17 -0.98 -13.91
CA TRP A 120 15.39 -1.62 -14.37
C TRP A 120 16.52 -0.61 -14.42
N MET A 121 17.76 -1.10 -14.43
CA MET A 121 18.91 -0.23 -14.66
C MET A 121 18.79 0.44 -16.03
N GLY A 122 18.90 1.77 -16.07
CA GLY A 122 18.73 2.57 -17.28
C GLY A 122 17.28 2.89 -17.68
N GLU A 123 16.28 2.42 -16.92
CA GLU A 123 14.88 2.73 -17.21
C GLU A 123 14.52 4.15 -16.73
N LEU A 124 13.87 4.91 -17.60
CA LEU A 124 13.34 6.23 -17.26
C LEU A 124 12.16 6.12 -16.29
N VAL A 125 12.11 7.00 -15.31
CA VAL A 125 11.08 7.05 -14.29
C VAL A 125 10.57 8.46 -14.13
N SER A 126 9.29 8.67 -14.40
CA SER A 126 8.61 9.92 -14.10
C SER A 126 8.26 9.99 -12.61
N VAL A 127 8.64 11.08 -11.95
CA VAL A 127 8.37 11.30 -10.52
C VAL A 127 7.59 12.59 -10.35
N GLY A 128 6.45 12.50 -9.65
CA GLY A 128 5.61 13.66 -9.34
C GLY A 128 5.49 13.86 -7.84
N ARG A 129 5.40 15.12 -7.44
CA ARG A 129 5.09 15.55 -6.07
C ARG A 129 3.64 16.01 -6.01
N PHE A 130 2.92 15.60 -4.98
CA PHE A 130 1.50 15.87 -4.79
C PHE A 130 1.26 16.64 -3.51
N GLU A 131 0.31 17.55 -3.56
CA GLU A 131 -0.21 18.30 -2.43
C GLU A 131 -1.62 17.80 -2.06
N VAL A 132 -1.90 17.79 -0.76
CA VAL A 132 -3.21 17.46 -0.21
C VAL A 132 -4.11 18.69 -0.28
N LEU A 133 -5.14 18.67 -1.12
CA LEU A 133 -6.02 19.81 -1.36
C LEU A 133 -7.11 20.00 -0.29
N SER A 134 -7.43 18.95 0.46
CA SER A 134 -8.39 18.98 1.57
C SER A 134 -7.92 18.08 2.69
N GLU A 135 -8.39 18.33 3.91
CA GLU A 135 -8.11 17.45 5.05
C GLU A 135 -8.50 16.01 4.73
N MET A 136 -7.63 15.08 5.10
CA MET A 136 -7.78 13.68 4.75
C MET A 136 -7.53 12.77 5.94
N LYS A 137 -8.46 11.86 6.19
CA LYS A 137 -8.33 10.82 7.22
C LYS A 137 -7.68 9.57 6.62
N VAL A 138 -6.61 9.11 7.26
CA VAL A 138 -5.89 7.90 6.87
C VAL A 138 -5.84 6.92 8.03
N VAL A 139 -5.87 5.63 7.74
CA VAL A 139 -5.69 4.58 8.75
C VAL A 139 -4.21 4.22 8.81
N ASP A 140 -3.58 4.44 9.96
CA ASP A 140 -2.19 4.05 10.20
C ASP A 140 -2.10 2.55 10.51
N CYS A 141 -1.63 1.77 9.55
CA CYS A 141 -1.39 0.34 9.71
C CYS A 141 -0.04 0.04 10.37
N SER A 142 0.90 1.01 10.40
CA SER A 142 2.29 0.79 10.79
C SER A 142 2.57 0.79 12.29
N LYS A 143 1.58 1.08 13.13
CA LYS A 143 1.73 1.23 14.59
C LYS A 143 2.48 0.07 15.27
N TYR A 144 2.39 -1.14 14.72
CA TYR A 144 3.05 -2.34 15.24
C TYR A 144 4.05 -2.95 14.26
N HIS A 145 4.57 -2.15 13.32
CA HIS A 145 5.45 -2.61 12.24
C HIS A 145 6.68 -3.42 12.70
N SER A 146 7.25 -3.06 13.86
CA SER A 146 8.41 -3.76 14.42
C SER A 146 8.07 -5.05 15.17
N LYS A 147 6.78 -5.32 15.42
CA LYS A 147 6.34 -6.52 16.14
C LYS A 147 6.27 -7.72 15.20
N ASN A 148 6.60 -8.89 15.76
CA ASN A 148 6.42 -10.16 15.06
C ASN A 148 5.33 -10.96 15.80
N PRO A 149 4.19 -11.28 15.14
CA PRO A 149 3.11 -12.03 15.78
C PRO A 149 3.54 -13.40 16.33
N TRP A 150 4.54 -14.03 15.71
CA TRP A 150 5.08 -15.30 16.18
C TRP A 150 5.85 -15.16 17.49
N HIS A 151 6.64 -14.08 17.67
CA HIS A 151 7.33 -13.83 18.94
C HIS A 151 6.33 -13.58 20.06
N MET A 152 5.24 -12.88 19.80
CA MET A 152 4.18 -12.65 20.78
C MET A 152 3.55 -13.97 21.30
N LEU A 153 3.56 -15.02 20.48
CA LEU A 153 3.09 -16.34 20.87
C LEU A 153 4.16 -17.16 21.59
N LEU A 154 5.41 -17.09 21.10
CA LEU A 154 6.52 -17.87 21.65
C LEU A 154 6.96 -17.40 23.05
N ASP A 155 6.80 -16.10 23.33
CA ASP A 155 7.14 -15.50 24.62
C ASP A 155 6.11 -15.83 25.73
N LYS A 156 5.03 -16.52 25.38
CA LYS A 156 3.99 -16.94 26.34
C LYS A 156 4.33 -18.30 26.96
N ALA A 157 3.99 -18.44 28.25
CA ALA A 157 4.06 -19.73 28.91
C ALA A 157 3.15 -20.76 28.23
N PRO A 158 3.54 -22.05 28.16
CA PRO A 158 2.70 -23.10 27.60
C PRO A 158 1.30 -23.10 28.23
N GLY A 159 0.26 -23.07 27.39
CA GLY A 159 -1.15 -23.07 27.81
C GLY A 159 -1.76 -21.70 28.10
N SER A 160 -0.99 -20.59 28.02
CA SER A 160 -1.56 -19.25 28.17
C SER A 160 -2.15 -18.75 26.84
N SER A 161 -3.32 -18.09 26.91
CA SER A 161 -3.97 -17.44 25.76
C SER A 161 -3.50 -16.00 25.60
N LEU A 162 -3.58 -15.48 24.38
CA LEU A 162 -3.39 -14.06 24.11
C LEU A 162 -4.55 -13.26 24.70
N SER A 163 -4.24 -12.13 25.29
CA SER A 163 -5.25 -11.14 25.68
C SER A 163 -5.92 -10.55 24.43
N THR A 164 -7.08 -9.97 24.61
CA THR A 164 -7.84 -9.29 23.55
C THR A 164 -7.01 -8.23 22.81
N GLN A 165 -6.17 -7.49 23.55
CA GLN A 165 -5.31 -6.47 22.97
C GLN A 165 -4.17 -7.10 22.13
N GLU A 166 -3.55 -8.15 22.62
CA GLU A 166 -2.48 -8.86 21.90
C GLU A 166 -3.02 -9.51 20.62
N VAL A 167 -4.24 -10.04 20.64
CA VAL A 167 -4.91 -10.53 19.42
C VAL A 167 -5.10 -9.41 18.42
N GLU A 168 -5.57 -8.24 18.84
CA GLU A 168 -5.71 -7.09 17.96
C GLU A 168 -4.37 -6.62 17.39
N GLU A 169 -3.34 -6.50 18.21
CA GLU A 169 -2.00 -6.13 17.79
C GLU A 169 -1.44 -7.11 16.74
N ALA A 170 -1.60 -8.42 16.97
CA ALA A 170 -1.13 -9.44 16.04
C ALA A 170 -1.87 -9.40 14.69
N VAL A 171 -3.18 -9.18 14.70
CA VAL A 171 -3.96 -9.05 13.46
C VAL A 171 -3.52 -7.81 12.67
N TRP A 172 -3.37 -6.66 13.33
CA TRP A 172 -2.92 -5.44 12.66
C TRP A 172 -1.48 -5.52 12.15
N THR A 173 -0.61 -6.25 12.85
CA THR A 173 0.74 -6.55 12.34
C THR A 173 0.70 -7.38 11.07
N HIS A 174 -0.19 -8.38 11.00
CA HIS A 174 -0.38 -9.13 9.75
C HIS A 174 -0.93 -8.27 8.61
N ILE A 175 -1.85 -7.33 8.91
CA ILE A 175 -2.38 -6.37 7.93
C ILE A 175 -1.25 -5.48 7.42
N ASP A 176 -0.43 -4.90 8.31
CA ASP A 176 0.71 -4.06 7.94
C ASP A 176 1.72 -4.82 7.06
N HIS A 177 2.08 -6.05 7.43
CA HIS A 177 2.97 -6.88 6.62
C HIS A 177 2.42 -7.14 5.22
N ALA A 178 1.10 -7.36 5.07
CA ALA A 178 0.48 -7.56 3.77
C ALA A 178 0.59 -6.32 2.86
N PHE A 179 0.61 -5.11 3.45
CA PHE A 179 0.85 -3.87 2.71
C PHE A 179 2.33 -3.61 2.43
N SER A 180 3.22 -4.03 3.32
CA SER A 180 4.65 -3.74 3.26
C SER A 180 5.43 -4.79 2.46
N GLU A 181 4.98 -6.05 2.44
CA GLU A 181 5.65 -7.12 1.71
C GLU A 181 5.51 -6.94 0.20
N PRO A 182 6.60 -7.17 -0.55
CA PRO A 182 6.53 -7.18 -2.01
C PRO A 182 5.60 -8.30 -2.49
N VAL A 183 4.72 -8.00 -3.43
CA VAL A 183 3.95 -9.05 -4.14
C VAL A 183 4.94 -9.98 -4.80
N PRO A 184 4.91 -11.30 -4.54
CA PRO A 184 5.78 -12.25 -5.23
C PRO A 184 5.46 -12.23 -6.72
N THR A 185 6.28 -11.60 -7.52
CA THR A 185 6.26 -11.80 -8.97
C THR A 185 6.88 -13.17 -9.27
N MET A 186 6.19 -14.00 -10.02
CA MET A 186 6.51 -15.41 -10.29
C MET A 186 7.82 -15.67 -11.03
N SER A 187 8.68 -14.69 -11.20
CA SER A 187 9.98 -14.89 -11.89
C SER A 187 10.99 -13.83 -11.50
N ARG A 188 11.74 -14.04 -10.42
CA ARG A 188 13.03 -13.34 -10.25
C ARG A 188 13.94 -13.99 -9.19
N PRO A 189 15.27 -14.02 -9.44
CA PRO A 189 16.25 -14.61 -8.54
C PRO A 189 16.39 -13.83 -7.22
N LYS A 190 16.69 -14.56 -6.16
CA LYS A 190 16.74 -14.17 -4.74
C LYS A 190 17.85 -13.19 -4.33
N PHE A 191 18.30 -12.25 -5.16
CA PHE A 191 19.55 -11.51 -4.90
C PHE A 191 19.43 -10.09 -4.34
N LEU A 192 18.26 -9.57 -3.99
CA LEU A 192 18.13 -8.25 -3.37
C LEU A 192 17.27 -8.30 -2.09
N ARG A 193 17.75 -9.01 -1.07
CA ARG A 193 17.34 -8.79 0.32
C ARG A 193 18.32 -7.80 0.94
N LYS A 194 17.95 -6.56 1.02
CA LYS A 194 18.23 -5.57 2.08
C LYS A 194 17.93 -4.17 1.58
N CYS A 195 16.70 -3.75 1.71
CA CYS A 195 16.41 -2.33 1.90
C CYS A 195 15.23 -2.25 2.87
N SER A 196 15.55 -2.42 4.16
CA SER A 196 14.67 -2.10 5.27
C SER A 196 14.69 -0.59 5.41
N ARG A 197 13.78 0.11 4.72
CA ARG A 197 13.47 1.51 5.00
C ARG A 197 11.96 1.63 5.09
N ARG A 198 11.49 2.29 6.13
CA ARG A 198 10.10 2.55 6.49
C ARG A 198 9.28 2.96 5.26
N THR A 199 8.62 2.01 4.63
CA THR A 199 7.69 2.27 3.54
C THR A 199 6.34 2.51 4.18
N VAL A 200 6.02 3.76 4.49
CA VAL A 200 4.65 4.16 4.78
C VAL A 200 3.95 4.24 3.42
N THR A 201 3.41 3.13 2.96
CA THR A 201 2.56 3.12 1.77
C THR A 201 1.23 3.72 2.16
N MET A 202 1.07 5.01 1.90
CA MET A 202 -0.20 5.69 2.08
C MET A 202 -1.09 5.40 0.89
N VAL A 203 -2.14 4.64 1.13
CA VAL A 203 -3.13 4.33 0.12
C VAL A 203 -4.29 5.29 0.24
N LEU A 204 -4.41 6.15 -0.74
CA LEU A 204 -5.53 7.07 -0.89
C LEU A 204 -6.58 6.45 -1.80
N LEU A 205 -7.70 6.03 -1.22
CA LEU A 205 -8.91 5.76 -1.98
C LEU A 205 -9.51 7.10 -2.39
N THR A 206 -9.16 7.59 -3.57
CA THR A 206 -9.88 8.72 -4.15
C THR A 206 -11.22 8.22 -4.67
N ARG A 207 -12.33 8.56 -3.99
CA ARG A 207 -13.60 8.64 -4.69
C ARG A 207 -13.47 9.81 -5.65
N ALA A 208 -13.45 9.52 -6.94
CA ALA A 208 -13.74 10.53 -7.95
C ALA A 208 -15.19 10.99 -7.71
N CYS A 209 -15.37 12.26 -7.40
CA CYS A 209 -16.67 12.94 -7.56
C CYS A 209 -16.92 13.12 -9.04
#